data_4f46d953f06b116c0481717543d8696d
#
_entry.id   4f46d953f06b116c0481717543d8696d
#
_cell.length_a   1.000
_cell.length_b   1.000
_cell.length_c   1.000
_cell.angle_alpha   90.00
_cell.angle_beta   90.00
_cell.angle_gamma   90.00
#
_symmetry.space_group_name_H-M   'P 1'
#
loop_
_entity.id
_entity.type
_entity.pdbx_description
1 polymer ?
#
loop_
_entity_poly.entity_id
_entity_poly.type
_entity_poly.pdbx_seq_one_letter_code
_entity_poly.pdbx_strand_id
1 'polypeptide(L)'
;LQPPPPLAGLPESSEDAVNIALANNPQLVVAKAESLAARYDIGVAKAARLPRIAAVANGNYNNYLGTLGGGADPTRVFNQAQRTATVGLSSTIPLYQGGAPGSQVRRAQALLSQSLERTILVERGVVADTRAAFSRYRATLIVVKSAQSAVAANELALEGVRAENTVGTRNVLDVLNAQQELLNSQVQLVT
;
A
#
# COMPACT_ATOMS: atom_id res chain seq x y z
N LEU A 1 34.52 16.82 -2.96
CA LEU A 1 33.34 15.96 -3.01
C LEU A 1 32.69 16.13 -4.38
N GLN A 2 32.64 15.06 -5.17
CA GLN A 2 31.97 15.06 -6.46
C GLN A 2 30.46 14.88 -6.22
N PRO A 3 29.58 15.70 -6.82
CA PRO A 3 28.15 15.50 -6.72
C PRO A 3 27.78 14.12 -7.28
N PRO A 4 26.77 13.44 -6.71
CA PRO A 4 26.33 12.15 -7.24
C PRO A 4 25.89 12.31 -8.70
N PRO A 5 26.11 11.30 -9.55
CA PRO A 5 25.67 11.37 -10.93
C PRO A 5 24.15 11.56 -11.01
N PRO A 6 23.64 12.34 -12.00
CA PRO A 6 22.22 12.51 -12.16
C PRO A 6 21.55 11.15 -12.36
N LEU A 7 20.44 10.93 -11.66
CA LEU A 7 19.67 9.70 -11.78
C LEU A 7 19.16 9.56 -13.22
N ALA A 8 19.55 8.48 -13.88
CA ALA A 8 19.10 8.18 -15.23
C ALA A 8 17.59 7.86 -15.24
N GLY A 9 16.86 8.44 -16.19
CA GLY A 9 15.44 8.13 -16.40
C GLY A 9 14.45 8.93 -15.55
N LEU A 10 14.88 10.03 -14.95
CA LEU A 10 13.95 10.97 -14.31
C LEU A 10 13.11 11.70 -15.37
N PRO A 11 11.79 11.86 -15.14
CA PRO A 11 10.93 12.59 -16.05
C PRO A 11 11.34 14.06 -16.13
N GLU A 12 11.27 14.64 -17.33
CA GLU A 12 11.66 16.04 -17.58
C GLU A 12 10.62 17.04 -17.06
N SER A 13 9.34 16.61 -17.03
CA SER A 13 8.24 17.45 -16.58
C SER A 13 7.45 16.83 -15.42
N SER A 14 6.75 17.69 -14.67
CA SER A 14 5.84 17.26 -13.61
C SER A 14 4.69 16.42 -14.17
N GLU A 15 4.26 16.67 -15.41
CA GLU A 15 3.17 15.94 -16.06
C GLU A 15 3.61 14.54 -16.48
N ASP A 16 4.82 14.40 -17.01
CA ASP A 16 5.40 13.09 -17.34
C ASP A 16 5.57 12.23 -16.09
N ALA A 17 6.04 12.84 -14.99
CA ALA A 17 6.13 12.17 -13.70
C ALA A 17 4.76 11.65 -13.22
N VAL A 18 3.72 12.45 -13.34
CA VAL A 18 2.34 12.07 -12.99
C VAL A 18 1.83 10.95 -13.88
N ASN A 19 2.05 11.01 -15.19
CA ASN A 19 1.61 9.97 -16.13
C ASN A 19 2.28 8.61 -15.80
N ILE A 20 3.59 8.62 -15.54
CA ILE A 20 4.34 7.42 -15.13
C ILE A 20 3.81 6.88 -13.79
N ALA A 21 3.55 7.77 -12.82
CA ALA A 21 3.03 7.38 -11.52
C ALA A 21 1.62 6.78 -11.62
N LEU A 22 0.71 7.37 -12.39
CA LEU A 22 -0.64 6.85 -12.60
C LEU A 22 -0.66 5.49 -13.33
N ALA A 23 0.31 5.25 -14.20
CA ALA A 23 0.43 3.98 -14.91
C ALA A 23 0.97 2.85 -14.02
N ASN A 24 1.85 3.15 -13.07
CA ASN A 24 2.63 2.14 -12.35
C ASN A 24 2.38 2.12 -10.83
N ASN A 25 1.55 3.01 -10.26
CA ASN A 25 1.36 3.07 -8.82
C ASN A 25 0.58 1.86 -8.28
N PRO A 26 1.17 1.06 -7.37
CA PRO A 26 0.52 -0.13 -6.83
C PRO A 26 -0.76 0.16 -6.06
N GLN A 27 -0.85 1.31 -5.36
CA GLN A 27 -2.05 1.68 -4.59
C GLN A 27 -3.25 1.92 -5.51
N LEU A 28 -3.01 2.51 -6.69
CA LEU A 28 -4.06 2.71 -7.69
C LEU A 28 -4.51 1.38 -8.31
N VAL A 29 -3.58 0.45 -8.55
CA VAL A 29 -3.91 -0.92 -9.01
C VAL A 29 -4.79 -1.64 -7.99
N VAL A 30 -4.43 -1.58 -6.70
CA VAL A 30 -5.23 -2.16 -5.61
C VAL A 30 -6.62 -1.54 -5.55
N ALA A 31 -6.75 -0.20 -5.57
CA ALA A 31 -8.04 0.48 -5.51
C ALA A 31 -8.95 0.10 -6.70
N LYS A 32 -8.40 -0.03 -7.91
CA LYS A 32 -9.12 -0.52 -9.09
C LYS A 32 -9.57 -1.97 -8.93
N ALA A 33 -8.73 -2.84 -8.38
CA ALA A 33 -9.08 -4.24 -8.11
C ALA A 33 -10.18 -4.35 -7.04
N GLU A 34 -10.13 -3.55 -5.97
CA GLU A 34 -11.18 -3.48 -4.94
C GLU A 34 -12.52 -3.03 -5.53
N SER A 35 -12.52 -2.04 -6.44
CA SER A 35 -13.75 -1.60 -7.10
C SER A 35 -14.33 -2.68 -8.03
N LEU A 36 -13.46 -3.44 -8.69
CA LEU A 36 -13.88 -4.59 -9.50
C LEU A 36 -14.47 -5.70 -8.64
N ALA A 37 -13.86 -6.03 -7.50
CA ALA A 37 -14.40 -6.98 -6.54
C ALA A 37 -15.79 -6.56 -6.03
N ALA A 38 -15.96 -5.30 -5.60
CA ALA A 38 -17.25 -4.76 -5.18
C ALA A 38 -18.33 -4.84 -6.28
N ARG A 39 -17.93 -4.74 -7.54
CA ARG A 39 -18.85 -4.95 -8.68
C ARG A 39 -19.36 -6.39 -8.75
N TYR A 40 -18.49 -7.38 -8.51
CA TYR A 40 -18.89 -8.79 -8.46
C TYR A 40 -19.74 -9.11 -7.23
N ASP A 41 -19.55 -8.42 -6.10
CA ASP A 41 -20.34 -8.61 -4.89
C ASP A 41 -21.84 -8.30 -5.11
N ILE A 42 -22.18 -7.42 -6.06
CA ILE A 42 -23.58 -7.22 -6.48
C ILE A 42 -24.14 -8.53 -7.09
N GLY A 43 -23.34 -9.25 -7.86
CA GLY A 43 -23.71 -10.57 -8.40
C GLY A 43 -23.97 -11.60 -7.29
N VAL A 44 -23.09 -11.62 -6.29
CA VAL A 44 -23.21 -12.48 -5.09
C VAL A 44 -24.50 -12.14 -4.32
N ALA A 45 -24.77 -10.84 -4.10
CA ALA A 45 -26.00 -10.41 -3.43
C ALA A 45 -27.28 -10.80 -4.22
N LYS A 46 -27.24 -10.75 -5.55
CA LYS A 46 -28.34 -11.21 -6.42
C LYS A 46 -28.53 -12.72 -6.36
N ALA A 47 -27.42 -13.48 -6.24
CA ALA A 47 -27.45 -14.95 -6.16
C ALA A 47 -28.19 -15.46 -4.90
N ALA A 48 -28.36 -14.65 -3.85
CA ALA A 48 -29.16 -14.99 -2.67
C ALA A 48 -30.65 -15.29 -2.98
N ARG A 49 -31.13 -14.91 -4.16
CA ARG A 49 -32.49 -15.21 -4.65
C ARG A 49 -32.58 -16.52 -5.42
N LEU A 50 -31.44 -17.13 -5.75
CA LEU A 50 -31.40 -18.33 -6.56
C LEU A 50 -31.48 -19.59 -5.69
N PRO A 51 -31.93 -20.72 -6.24
CA PRO A 51 -31.86 -22.03 -5.57
C PRO A 51 -30.43 -22.38 -5.20
N ARG A 52 -30.24 -22.91 -4.00
CA ARG A 52 -28.95 -23.47 -3.55
C ARG A 52 -29.01 -24.97 -3.62
N ILE A 53 -28.07 -25.59 -4.31
CA ILE A 53 -27.92 -27.03 -4.40
C ILE A 53 -26.65 -27.41 -3.68
N ALA A 54 -26.74 -28.35 -2.73
CA ALA A 54 -25.58 -28.86 -2.00
C ALA A 54 -25.58 -30.40 -2.06
N ALA A 55 -24.42 -30.99 -2.34
CA ALA A 55 -24.14 -32.40 -2.17
C ALA A 55 -23.47 -32.60 -0.82
N VAL A 56 -23.99 -33.53 -0.02
CA VAL A 56 -23.50 -33.85 1.31
C VAL A 56 -23.12 -35.30 1.40
N ALA A 57 -21.94 -35.59 1.88
CA ALA A 57 -21.48 -36.94 2.19
C ALA A 57 -20.97 -36.96 3.63
N ASN A 58 -21.59 -37.78 4.47
CA ASN A 58 -21.21 -37.94 5.87
C ASN A 58 -20.86 -39.40 6.13
N GLY A 59 -19.73 -39.63 6.81
CA GLY A 59 -19.33 -40.91 7.34
C GLY A 59 -19.22 -40.87 8.85
N ASN A 60 -19.86 -41.80 9.55
CA ASN A 60 -19.73 -41.89 10.99
C ASN A 60 -19.32 -43.30 11.39
N TYR A 61 -18.35 -43.41 12.30
CA TYR A 61 -17.95 -44.69 12.92
C TYR A 61 -18.02 -44.54 14.42
N ASN A 62 -18.92 -45.31 15.03
CA ASN A 62 -19.08 -45.39 16.46
C ASN A 62 -18.60 -46.75 16.94
N ASN A 63 -17.67 -46.77 17.90
CA ASN A 63 -17.26 -47.98 18.61
C ASN A 63 -17.59 -47.84 20.08
N TYR A 64 -18.46 -48.68 20.58
CA TYR A 64 -18.92 -48.63 21.97
C TYR A 64 -18.00 -49.37 22.96
N LEU A 65 -16.87 -49.91 22.49
CA LEU A 65 -15.81 -50.53 23.31
C LEU A 65 -16.32 -51.57 24.32
N GLY A 66 -17.36 -52.31 23.98
CA GLY A 66 -17.95 -53.29 24.88
C GLY A 66 -18.94 -52.75 25.90
N THR A 67 -19.29 -51.44 25.85
CA THR A 67 -20.23 -50.83 26.81
C THR A 67 -21.70 -51.05 26.48
N LEU A 68 -22.03 -51.50 25.27
CA LEU A 68 -23.37 -51.96 24.91
C LEU A 68 -23.58 -53.35 25.52
N GLY A 69 -23.98 -53.39 26.81
CA GLY A 69 -24.32 -54.63 27.53
C GLY A 69 -25.77 -55.02 27.31
N GLY A 70 -26.00 -56.31 27.16
CA GLY A 70 -27.34 -56.83 27.12
C GLY A 70 -27.87 -57.06 28.52
N GLY A 71 -28.37 -56.08 29.20
CA GLY A 71 -29.14 -56.16 30.45
C GLY A 71 -29.25 -57.58 31.10
N ALA A 72 -30.43 -58.07 31.36
CA ALA A 72 -30.66 -59.34 32.01
C ALA A 72 -30.53 -60.59 31.10
N ASP A 73 -30.24 -60.43 29.80
CA ASP A 73 -30.15 -61.53 28.84
C ASP A 73 -28.70 -61.65 28.28
N PRO A 74 -27.87 -62.59 28.78
CA PRO A 74 -26.51 -62.83 28.33
C PRO A 74 -26.40 -63.40 26.91
N THR A 75 -27.49 -63.81 26.30
CA THR A 75 -27.49 -64.33 24.92
C THR A 75 -27.62 -63.28 23.86
N ARG A 76 -27.90 -62.04 24.21
CA ARG A 76 -28.02 -60.94 23.25
C ARG A 76 -26.65 -60.37 22.90
N VAL A 77 -26.18 -60.64 21.73
CA VAL A 77 -24.97 -60.05 21.17
C VAL A 77 -25.32 -58.74 20.47
N PHE A 78 -24.89 -57.63 21.03
CA PHE A 78 -25.02 -56.33 20.40
C PHE A 78 -23.77 -56.00 19.56
N ASN A 79 -24.00 -55.46 18.39
CA ASN A 79 -22.91 -55.01 17.54
C ASN A 79 -22.25 -53.78 18.16
N GLN A 80 -21.02 -53.93 18.66
CA GLN A 80 -20.28 -52.88 19.35
C GLN A 80 -19.70 -51.80 18.42
N ALA A 81 -19.71 -52.04 17.11
CA ALA A 81 -19.22 -51.09 16.11
C ALA A 81 -20.34 -50.81 15.09
N GLN A 82 -20.63 -49.54 14.92
CA GLN A 82 -21.59 -49.06 13.93
C GLN A 82 -20.89 -48.15 12.95
N ARG A 83 -21.06 -48.42 11.68
CA ARG A 83 -20.61 -47.61 10.56
C ARG A 83 -21.83 -47.13 9.78
N THR A 84 -21.90 -45.80 9.59
CA THR A 84 -22.97 -45.18 8.81
C THR A 84 -22.36 -44.30 7.75
N ALA A 85 -22.75 -44.48 6.51
CA ALA A 85 -22.41 -43.58 5.41
C ALA A 85 -23.72 -43.05 4.83
N THR A 86 -23.78 -41.70 4.71
CA THR A 86 -24.95 -41.04 4.13
C THR A 86 -24.47 -40.13 3.00
N VAL A 87 -25.06 -40.28 1.82
CA VAL A 87 -24.86 -39.41 0.67
C VAL A 87 -26.21 -38.81 0.30
N GLY A 88 -26.26 -37.50 0.11
CA GLY A 88 -27.49 -36.80 -0.21
C GLY A 88 -27.31 -35.57 -1.05
N LEU A 89 -28.35 -35.17 -1.75
CA LEU A 89 -28.48 -33.89 -2.44
C LEU A 89 -29.59 -33.09 -1.74
N SER A 90 -29.28 -31.84 -1.38
CA SER A 90 -30.28 -30.92 -0.86
C SER A 90 -30.45 -29.75 -1.81
N SER A 91 -31.69 -29.32 -2.04
CA SER A 91 -32.00 -28.09 -2.78
C SER A 91 -32.88 -27.19 -1.91
N THR A 92 -32.44 -25.95 -1.73
CA THR A 92 -33.18 -24.95 -0.94
C THR A 92 -33.55 -23.81 -1.85
N ILE A 93 -34.84 -23.54 -2.01
CA ILE A 93 -35.37 -22.43 -2.81
C ILE A 93 -36.03 -21.43 -1.87
N PRO A 94 -35.49 -20.22 -1.70
CA PRO A 94 -36.12 -19.18 -0.86
C PRO A 94 -37.30 -18.55 -1.60
N LEU A 95 -38.51 -18.80 -1.13
CA LEU A 95 -39.75 -18.27 -1.76
C LEU A 95 -40.03 -16.82 -1.31
N TYR A 96 -39.85 -16.52 -0.03
CA TYR A 96 -40.06 -15.19 0.54
C TYR A 96 -39.09 -14.92 1.69
N GLN A 97 -38.44 -13.74 1.66
CA GLN A 97 -37.44 -13.36 2.64
C GLN A 97 -37.66 -11.92 3.15
N GLY A 98 -38.91 -11.40 3.17
CA GLY A 98 -39.24 -10.09 3.74
C GLY A 98 -38.44 -8.92 3.12
N GLY A 99 -38.03 -9.00 1.85
CA GLY A 99 -37.24 -7.95 1.18
C GLY A 99 -35.73 -7.95 1.48
N ALA A 100 -35.22 -8.86 2.32
CA ALA A 100 -33.81 -8.95 2.69
C ALA A 100 -32.85 -9.04 1.47
N PRO A 101 -33.09 -9.86 0.43
CA PRO A 101 -32.20 -9.89 -0.73
C PRO A 101 -32.17 -8.55 -1.49
N GLY A 102 -33.30 -7.83 -1.51
CA GLY A 102 -33.36 -6.51 -2.13
C GLY A 102 -32.50 -5.48 -1.39
N SER A 103 -32.52 -5.49 -0.07
CA SER A 103 -31.70 -4.60 0.75
C SER A 103 -30.22 -4.93 0.65
N GLN A 104 -29.84 -6.22 0.56
CA GLN A 104 -28.46 -6.64 0.33
C GLN A 104 -27.92 -6.16 -1.02
N VAL A 105 -28.72 -6.24 -2.09
CA VAL A 105 -28.33 -5.71 -3.41
C VAL A 105 -28.11 -4.21 -3.35
N ARG A 106 -29.02 -3.44 -2.72
CA ARG A 106 -28.83 -1.98 -2.57
C ARG A 106 -27.56 -1.66 -1.75
N ARG A 107 -27.31 -2.43 -0.67
CA ARG A 107 -26.08 -2.30 0.11
C ARG A 107 -24.83 -2.56 -0.74
N ALA A 108 -24.80 -3.64 -1.52
CA ALA A 108 -23.69 -3.94 -2.41
C ALA A 108 -23.46 -2.85 -3.47
N GLN A 109 -24.55 -2.26 -4.00
CA GLN A 109 -24.47 -1.12 -4.93
C GLN A 109 -23.86 0.12 -4.25
N ALA A 110 -24.27 0.43 -3.01
CA ALA A 110 -23.68 1.54 -2.25
C ALA A 110 -22.19 1.33 -1.95
N LEU A 111 -21.80 0.10 -1.63
CA LEU A 111 -20.37 -0.26 -1.44
C LEU A 111 -19.56 -0.15 -2.73
N LEU A 112 -20.15 -0.50 -3.88
CA LEU A 112 -19.50 -0.25 -5.18
C LEU A 112 -19.27 1.26 -5.39
N SER A 113 -20.32 2.10 -5.16
CA SER A 113 -20.16 3.55 -5.28
C SER A 113 -19.06 4.07 -4.36
N GLN A 114 -19.02 3.62 -3.11
CA GLN A 114 -17.94 3.96 -2.16
C GLN A 114 -16.55 3.58 -2.68
N SER A 115 -16.40 2.38 -3.26
CA SER A 115 -15.10 1.92 -3.78
C SER A 115 -14.65 2.70 -5.01
N LEU A 116 -15.58 3.12 -5.87
CA LEU A 116 -15.29 3.99 -7.01
C LEU A 116 -14.79 5.37 -6.56
N GLU A 117 -15.47 5.99 -5.58
CA GLU A 117 -15.03 7.26 -5.00
C GLU A 117 -13.66 7.14 -4.31
N ARG A 118 -13.40 6.00 -3.65
CA ARG A 118 -12.09 5.71 -3.08
C ARG A 118 -11.01 5.62 -4.16
N THR A 119 -11.30 5.03 -5.31
CA THR A 119 -10.36 4.97 -6.44
C THR A 119 -10.00 6.37 -6.93
N ILE A 120 -10.99 7.27 -7.06
CA ILE A 120 -10.77 8.67 -7.42
C ILE A 120 -9.93 9.40 -6.36
N LEU A 121 -10.19 9.14 -5.08
CA LEU A 121 -9.41 9.71 -3.98
C LEU A 121 -7.93 9.30 -4.05
N VAL A 122 -7.66 8.01 -4.27
CA VAL A 122 -6.30 7.48 -4.43
C VAL A 122 -5.62 8.09 -5.65
N GLU A 123 -6.30 8.16 -6.78
CA GLU A 123 -5.77 8.77 -8.01
C GLU A 123 -5.35 10.23 -7.78
N ARG A 124 -6.22 11.03 -7.15
CA ARG A 124 -5.90 12.43 -6.80
C ARG A 124 -4.74 12.54 -5.82
N GLY A 125 -4.67 11.60 -4.85
CA GLY A 125 -3.54 11.50 -3.92
C GLY A 125 -2.24 11.25 -4.65
N VAL A 126 -2.19 10.26 -5.54
CA VAL A 126 -1.00 9.96 -6.36
C VAL A 126 -0.55 11.17 -7.17
N VAL A 127 -1.50 11.89 -7.80
CA VAL A 127 -1.18 13.12 -8.55
C VAL A 127 -0.57 14.19 -7.65
N ALA A 128 -1.19 14.44 -6.48
CA ALA A 128 -0.71 15.46 -5.54
C ALA A 128 0.68 15.12 -4.98
N ASP A 129 0.89 13.87 -4.56
CA ASP A 129 2.15 13.42 -4.00
C ASP A 129 3.28 13.44 -5.03
N THR A 130 2.99 13.03 -6.28
CA THR A 130 3.97 13.08 -7.37
C THR A 130 4.37 14.51 -7.69
N ARG A 131 3.42 15.44 -7.80
CA ARG A 131 3.70 16.85 -8.03
C ARG A 131 4.51 17.48 -6.89
N ALA A 132 4.18 17.16 -5.64
CA ALA A 132 4.90 17.62 -4.49
C ALA A 132 6.33 17.07 -4.47
N ALA A 133 6.52 15.79 -4.75
CA ALA A 133 7.84 15.16 -4.84
C ALA A 133 8.70 15.79 -5.96
N PHE A 134 8.12 16.00 -7.13
CA PHE A 134 8.81 16.62 -8.25
C PHE A 134 9.21 18.07 -7.96
N SER A 135 8.34 18.84 -7.28
CA SER A 135 8.64 20.21 -6.86
C SER A 135 9.76 20.24 -5.83
N ARG A 136 9.76 19.32 -4.86
CA ARG A 136 10.87 19.18 -3.88
C ARG A 136 12.17 18.84 -4.57
N TYR A 137 12.16 17.89 -5.50
CA TYR A 137 13.34 17.54 -6.29
C TYR A 137 13.92 18.75 -6.99
N ARG A 138 13.10 19.55 -7.70
CA ARG A 138 13.57 20.78 -8.37
C ARG A 138 14.10 21.80 -7.40
N ALA A 139 13.45 21.99 -6.25
CA ALA A 139 13.94 22.89 -5.20
C ALA A 139 15.30 22.44 -4.66
N THR A 140 15.49 21.13 -4.42
CA THR A 140 16.76 20.59 -3.96
C THR A 140 17.89 20.85 -4.97
N LEU A 141 17.64 20.70 -6.28
CA LEU A 141 18.64 21.03 -7.30
C LEU A 141 19.09 22.51 -7.24
N ILE A 142 18.16 23.42 -6.98
CA ILE A 142 18.46 24.85 -6.83
C ILE A 142 19.29 25.08 -5.54
N VAL A 143 18.93 24.42 -4.44
CA VAL A 143 19.66 24.50 -3.16
C VAL A 143 21.10 24.02 -3.34
N VAL A 144 21.31 22.86 -3.97
CA VAL A 144 22.65 22.34 -4.26
C VAL A 144 23.47 23.32 -5.10
N LYS A 145 22.87 23.86 -6.17
CA LYS A 145 23.56 24.87 -7.01
C LYS A 145 23.91 26.13 -6.23
N SER A 146 23.03 26.61 -5.36
CA SER A 146 23.29 27.76 -4.50
C SER A 146 24.39 27.48 -3.49
N ALA A 147 24.40 26.30 -2.87
CA ALA A 147 25.46 25.88 -1.94
C ALA A 147 26.81 25.76 -2.65
N GLN A 148 26.87 25.22 -3.86
CA GLN A 148 28.10 25.22 -4.67
C GLN A 148 28.62 26.65 -4.94
N SER A 149 27.71 27.57 -5.29
CA SER A 149 28.07 28.95 -5.51
C SER A 149 28.58 29.64 -4.23
N ALA A 150 28.00 29.33 -3.07
CA ALA A 150 28.44 29.83 -1.77
C ALA A 150 29.82 29.30 -1.40
N VAL A 151 30.13 28.02 -1.65
CA VAL A 151 31.47 27.47 -1.44
C VAL A 151 32.49 28.22 -2.31
N ALA A 152 32.22 28.37 -3.61
CA ALA A 152 33.14 29.07 -4.52
C ALA A 152 33.37 30.54 -4.12
N ALA A 153 32.32 31.24 -3.66
CA ALA A 153 32.44 32.61 -3.17
C ALA A 153 33.29 32.71 -1.90
N ASN A 154 33.11 31.78 -0.93
CA ASN A 154 33.85 31.74 0.30
C ASN A 154 35.34 31.33 0.07
N GLU A 155 35.60 30.45 -0.92
CA GLU A 155 37.00 30.16 -1.34
C GLU A 155 37.72 31.40 -1.85
N LEU A 156 37.07 32.16 -2.73
CA LEU A 156 37.60 33.40 -3.27
C LEU A 156 37.79 34.48 -2.16
N ALA A 157 36.80 34.58 -1.24
CA ALA A 157 36.90 35.51 -0.10
C ALA A 157 38.07 35.14 0.82
N LEU A 158 38.29 33.86 1.11
CA LEU A 158 39.43 33.39 1.90
C LEU A 158 40.77 33.71 1.22
N GLU A 159 40.85 33.53 -0.10
CA GLU A 159 42.06 33.87 -0.88
C GLU A 159 42.34 35.35 -0.79
N GLY A 160 41.31 36.23 -0.95
CA GLY A 160 41.44 37.65 -0.81
C GLY A 160 41.91 38.09 0.58
N VAL A 161 41.29 37.57 1.66
CA VAL A 161 41.68 37.87 3.04
C VAL A 161 43.10 37.39 3.35
N ARG A 162 43.55 36.27 2.82
CA ARG A 162 44.92 35.78 2.95
C ARG A 162 45.93 36.72 2.26
N ALA A 163 45.62 37.17 1.04
CA ALA A 163 46.46 38.13 0.32
C ALA A 163 46.58 39.45 1.07
N GLU A 164 45.48 40.00 1.60
CA GLU A 164 45.45 41.20 2.42
C GLU A 164 46.24 41.05 3.74
N ASN A 165 46.15 39.87 4.38
CA ASN A 165 46.94 39.57 5.58
C ASN A 165 48.45 39.54 5.30
N THR A 166 48.85 39.01 4.14
CA THR A 166 50.25 38.92 3.74
C THR A 166 50.90 40.32 3.60
N VAL A 167 50.14 41.29 3.16
CA VAL A 167 50.59 42.68 3.03
C VAL A 167 50.35 43.53 4.31
N GLY A 168 49.86 42.89 5.38
CA GLY A 168 49.69 43.51 6.70
C GLY A 168 48.44 44.38 6.89
N THR A 169 47.48 44.35 5.94
CA THR A 169 46.27 45.15 6.00
C THR A 169 45.09 44.45 6.73
N ARG A 170 45.21 43.15 6.98
CA ARG A 170 44.22 42.34 7.70
C ARG A 170 44.80 41.53 8.85
N ASN A 171 44.00 41.29 9.87
CA ASN A 171 44.38 40.49 11.04
C ASN A 171 44.26 38.99 10.75
N VAL A 172 45.08 38.17 11.42
CA VAL A 172 45.00 36.69 11.41
C VAL A 172 43.60 36.20 11.84
N LEU A 173 42.91 36.93 12.72
CA LEU A 173 41.54 36.61 13.14
C LEU A 173 40.57 36.65 11.95
N ASP A 174 40.74 37.58 11.01
CA ASP A 174 39.92 37.67 9.80
C ASP A 174 40.12 36.46 8.89
N VAL A 175 41.37 35.96 8.81
CA VAL A 175 41.67 34.73 8.06
C VAL A 175 40.98 33.50 8.69
N LEU A 176 41.01 33.40 10.03
CA LEU A 176 40.33 32.31 10.74
C LEU A 176 38.80 32.35 10.55
N ASN A 177 38.22 33.53 10.60
CA ASN A 177 36.80 33.74 10.34
C ASN A 177 36.43 33.32 8.91
N ALA A 178 37.22 33.74 7.91
CA ALA A 178 36.97 33.33 6.52
C ALA A 178 37.15 31.82 6.30
N GLN A 179 38.07 31.16 7.02
CA GLN A 179 38.20 29.72 7.01
C GLN A 179 36.97 29.02 7.63
N GLN A 180 36.43 29.57 8.72
CA GLN A 180 35.23 29.03 9.37
C GLN A 180 34.02 29.17 8.44
N GLU A 181 33.86 30.31 7.76
CA GLU A 181 32.75 30.48 6.80
C GLU A 181 32.85 29.54 5.60
N LEU A 182 34.06 29.29 5.09
CA LEU A 182 34.30 28.30 4.05
C LEU A 182 33.91 26.90 4.55
N LEU A 183 34.34 26.53 5.75
CA LEU A 183 33.99 25.23 6.34
C LEU A 183 32.48 25.08 6.51
N ASN A 184 31.80 26.13 7.01
CA ASN A 184 30.34 26.14 7.16
C ASN A 184 29.62 25.90 5.81
N SER A 185 30.06 26.60 4.75
CA SER A 185 29.49 26.46 3.42
C SER A 185 29.75 25.06 2.81
N GLN A 186 30.92 24.47 3.06
CA GLN A 186 31.25 23.11 2.64
C GLN A 186 30.39 22.05 3.38
N VAL A 187 30.15 22.24 4.70
CA VAL A 187 29.24 21.38 5.47
C VAL A 187 27.81 21.50 4.93
N GLN A 188 27.35 22.70 4.63
CA GLN A 188 26.00 22.92 4.08
C GLN A 188 25.82 22.32 2.70
N LEU A 189 26.88 22.17 1.90
CA LEU A 189 26.80 21.47 0.60
C LEU A 189 26.64 19.96 0.75
N VAL A 190 27.07 19.38 1.86
CA VAL A 190 27.10 17.91 2.10
C VAL A 190 25.89 17.45 2.90
N THR A 191 25.22 18.35 3.66
CA THR A 191 24.02 18.05 4.46
C THR A 191 22.74 18.39 3.73
#